data_4d2ecfc5efe6341823aa37379701cad2
#
_entry.id   4d2ecfc5efe6341823aa37379701cad2
#
_cell.length_a   1.000
_cell.length_b   1.000
_cell.length_c   1.000
_cell.angle_alpha   90.00
_cell.angle_beta   90.00
_cell.angle_gamma   90.00
#
_symmetry.space_group_name_H-M   'P 1'
#
loop_
_entity.id
_entity.type
_entity.pdbx_description
1 polymer ?
#
loop_
_entity_poly.entity_id
_entity_poly.type
_entity_poly.pdbx_seq_one_letter_code
_entity_poly.pdbx_strand_id
1 'polypeptide(L)'
;MQFGMVNIPVRLYLATESSSKVSFHLLCPDHKSRIKNKRWCPEGDHEVAWGDVVRGYEYEKGSYVILTDEDLDKLPLESSKAIDITGFIKDEELPGSLYYQSAYYLEPEKSAQKPYALMKKTLEKTGQIAIAKFALRDRERLVSVRSLDGAMVMNTLHWPDEIRNTEDLDLPTDVKVSPAELKMAENLVGMMAMKFDPSEFRDEYKKALEKVVEAKVEGREDLVEAPEPEAETTVVDLMSALKASVAKAKEDEKKGGRAGRGGHESLVHKKTAAKEKSARKKAS
;
A
#
# COMPACT_ATOMS: atom_id res chain seq x y z
N MET A 1 6.07 -21.51 -7.43
CA MET A 1 4.59 -21.48 -7.54
C MET A 1 4.14 -22.78 -8.18
N GLN A 2 3.17 -23.41 -7.59
CA GLN A 2 2.71 -24.74 -8.01
C GLN A 2 1.24 -24.66 -8.44
N PHE A 3 0.96 -25.22 -9.61
CA PHE A 3 -0.38 -25.26 -10.19
C PHE A 3 -0.61 -26.68 -10.74
N GLY A 4 -1.35 -27.50 -10.00
CA GLY A 4 -1.49 -28.92 -10.29
C GLY A 4 -0.10 -29.59 -10.39
N MET A 5 0.21 -30.18 -11.54
CA MET A 5 1.52 -30.81 -11.78
C MET A 5 2.58 -29.83 -12.35
N VAL A 6 2.23 -28.58 -12.59
CA VAL A 6 3.13 -27.56 -13.16
C VAL A 6 3.82 -26.80 -12.04
N ASN A 7 5.15 -26.90 -12.00
CA ASN A 7 5.96 -26.09 -11.09
C ASN A 7 6.57 -24.90 -11.86
N ILE A 8 6.39 -23.69 -11.33
CA ILE A 8 6.88 -22.44 -11.89
C ILE A 8 7.81 -21.80 -10.87
N PRO A 9 9.13 -22.01 -10.94
CA PRO A 9 10.10 -21.36 -10.09
C PRO A 9 10.05 -19.83 -10.26
N VAL A 10 9.81 -19.11 -9.15
CA VAL A 10 9.72 -17.65 -9.12
C VAL A 10 10.50 -17.09 -7.95
N ARG A 11 11.01 -15.86 -8.09
CA ARG A 11 11.58 -15.05 -7.03
C ARG A 11 10.57 -13.99 -6.64
N LEU A 12 10.52 -13.67 -5.35
CA LEU A 12 9.62 -12.67 -4.79
C LEU A 12 10.39 -11.39 -4.48
N TYR A 13 9.85 -10.28 -4.96
CA TYR A 13 10.33 -8.94 -4.66
C TYR A 13 9.20 -8.12 -4.06
N LEU A 14 9.44 -7.50 -2.91
CA LEU A 14 8.44 -6.60 -2.33
C LEU A 14 8.12 -5.48 -3.33
N ALA A 15 6.84 -5.27 -3.63
CA ALA A 15 6.42 -4.28 -4.61
C ALA A 15 6.50 -2.83 -4.10
N THR A 16 6.69 -2.66 -2.78
CA THR A 16 6.82 -1.34 -2.13
C THR A 16 8.21 -1.17 -1.55
N GLU A 17 8.80 -0.01 -1.75
CA GLU A 17 10.08 0.35 -1.15
C GLU A 17 9.88 1.15 0.14
N SER A 18 10.50 0.71 1.23
CA SER A 18 10.49 1.45 2.50
C SER A 18 11.57 2.53 2.57
N SER A 19 12.49 2.57 1.60
CA SER A 19 13.62 3.52 1.55
C SER A 19 13.19 4.99 1.47
N SER A 20 11.95 5.25 1.03
CA SER A 20 11.40 6.59 0.99
C SER A 20 10.87 7.10 2.34
N LYS A 21 10.80 6.26 3.37
CA LYS A 21 10.35 6.66 4.70
C LYS A 21 11.47 7.35 5.45
N VAL A 22 11.18 8.53 6.01
CA VAL A 22 12.11 9.20 6.91
C VAL A 22 12.27 8.35 8.16
N SER A 23 13.50 7.96 8.48
CA SER A 23 13.82 7.16 9.65
C SER A 23 14.60 8.00 10.67
N PHE A 24 14.20 7.92 11.93
CA PHE A 24 14.91 8.57 13.03
C PHE A 24 15.71 7.55 13.83
N HIS A 25 16.88 7.95 14.27
CA HIS A 25 17.68 7.20 15.22
C HIS A 25 17.49 7.77 16.61
N LEU A 26 17.28 6.90 17.60
CA LEU A 26 17.25 7.31 18.99
C LEU A 26 18.68 7.62 19.46
N LEU A 27 18.88 8.81 19.96
CA LEU A 27 20.19 9.30 20.38
C LEU A 27 20.19 9.65 21.87
N CYS A 28 21.35 9.49 22.52
CA CYS A 28 21.60 10.04 23.83
C CYS A 28 21.67 11.59 23.72
N PRO A 29 20.92 12.33 24.54
CA PRO A 29 20.87 13.79 24.42
C PRO A 29 22.25 14.42 24.69
N ASP A 30 23.03 13.89 25.64
CA ASP A 30 24.32 14.44 26.05
C ASP A 30 25.44 14.15 25.04
N HIS A 31 25.51 12.90 24.57
CA HIS A 31 26.62 12.43 23.72
C HIS A 31 26.24 12.38 22.23
N LYS A 32 24.95 12.58 21.86
CA LYS A 32 24.43 12.46 20.48
C LYS A 32 24.79 11.14 19.79
N SER A 33 25.13 10.12 20.57
CA SER A 33 25.46 8.79 20.13
C SER A 33 24.15 7.93 20.04
N ARG A 34 24.11 6.96 19.13
CA ARG A 34 22.98 6.03 19.03
C ARG A 34 22.89 5.20 20.31
N ILE A 35 21.69 5.15 20.90
CA ILE A 35 21.40 4.26 22.02
C ILE A 35 21.24 2.83 21.53
N LYS A 36 21.56 1.86 22.40
CA LYS A 36 21.35 0.44 22.19
C LYS A 36 20.27 -0.05 23.14
N ASN A 37 19.33 -0.84 22.63
CA ASN A 37 18.33 -1.50 23.46
C ASN A 37 18.95 -2.76 24.08
N LYS A 38 18.84 -2.89 25.39
CA LYS A 38 19.21 -4.08 26.13
C LYS A 38 17.95 -4.89 26.48
N ARG A 39 18.03 -6.20 26.39
CA ARG A 39 16.97 -7.09 26.88
C ARG A 39 17.16 -7.31 28.35
N TRP A 40 16.17 -6.96 29.12
CA TRP A 40 16.22 -6.99 30.55
C TRP A 40 15.13 -7.92 31.11
N CYS A 41 15.52 -8.87 31.98
CA CYS A 41 14.60 -9.67 32.75
C CYS A 41 14.22 -8.93 34.03
N PRO A 42 12.96 -8.48 34.19
CA PRO A 42 12.57 -7.69 35.36
C PRO A 42 12.56 -8.51 36.67
N GLU A 43 12.30 -9.81 36.59
CA GLU A 43 12.29 -10.68 37.79
C GLU A 43 13.71 -11.04 38.27
N GLY A 44 14.62 -11.29 37.35
CA GLY A 44 16.01 -11.65 37.66
C GLY A 44 16.95 -10.47 37.72
N ASP A 45 16.48 -9.26 37.42
CA ASP A 45 17.26 -8.01 37.39
C ASP A 45 18.61 -8.13 36.64
N HIS A 46 18.59 -8.78 35.47
CA HIS A 46 19.77 -9.00 34.63
C HIS A 46 19.49 -8.85 33.14
N GLU A 47 20.55 -8.61 32.37
CA GLU A 47 20.50 -8.58 30.92
C GLU A 47 20.45 -10.00 30.35
N VAL A 48 19.56 -10.25 29.37
CA VAL A 48 19.39 -11.55 28.69
C VAL A 48 20.07 -11.47 27.33
N ALA A 49 21.03 -12.36 27.08
CA ALA A 49 21.67 -12.44 25.76
C ALA A 49 20.66 -12.91 24.70
N TRP A 50 20.89 -12.47 23.44
CA TRP A 50 19.94 -12.81 22.35
C TRP A 50 19.77 -14.32 22.15
N GLY A 51 20.85 -15.09 22.34
CA GLY A 51 20.82 -16.55 22.18
C GLY A 51 20.04 -17.29 23.27
N ASP A 52 19.83 -16.62 24.42
CA ASP A 52 19.16 -17.21 25.59
C ASP A 52 17.66 -16.86 25.64
N VAL A 53 17.20 -16.03 24.68
CA VAL A 53 15.77 -15.66 24.59
C VAL A 53 14.99 -16.82 24.01
N VAL A 54 14.00 -17.30 24.76
CA VAL A 54 13.08 -18.36 24.34
C VAL A 54 11.72 -17.78 23.92
N ARG A 55 10.99 -18.51 23.09
CA ARG A 55 9.62 -18.15 22.68
C ARG A 55 8.61 -18.73 23.68
N GLY A 56 7.83 -17.87 24.32
CA GLY A 56 6.74 -18.25 25.20
C GLY A 56 5.38 -17.97 24.56
N TYR A 57 4.45 -18.94 24.60
CA TYR A 57 3.05 -18.74 24.25
C TYR A 57 2.24 -18.61 25.53
N GLU A 58 1.54 -17.48 25.70
CA GLU A 58 0.65 -17.25 26.84
C GLU A 58 -0.67 -17.96 26.59
N TYR A 59 -0.94 -19.02 27.34
CA TYR A 59 -2.18 -19.78 27.21
C TYR A 59 -3.22 -19.39 28.29
N GLU A 60 -2.78 -18.83 29.41
CA GLU A 60 -3.58 -18.15 30.40
C GLU A 60 -2.83 -16.93 30.89
N LYS A 61 -3.52 -15.92 31.40
CA LYS A 61 -2.92 -14.67 31.87
C LYS A 61 -1.77 -14.92 32.86
N GLY A 62 -0.55 -14.62 32.45
CA GLY A 62 0.67 -14.81 33.24
C GLY A 62 1.24 -16.23 33.19
N SER A 63 0.64 -17.17 32.46
CA SER A 63 1.12 -18.56 32.33
C SER A 63 1.63 -18.79 30.90
N TYR A 64 2.90 -19.17 30.77
CA TYR A 64 3.57 -19.35 29.50
C TYR A 64 4.03 -20.78 29.29
N VAL A 65 3.88 -21.29 28.07
CA VAL A 65 4.54 -22.51 27.60
C VAL A 65 5.68 -22.13 26.66
N ILE A 66 6.86 -22.70 26.89
CA ILE A 66 8.02 -22.45 26.03
C ILE A 66 7.88 -23.32 24.79
N LEU A 67 8.01 -22.70 23.61
CA LEU A 67 8.05 -23.37 22.32
C LEU A 67 9.49 -23.38 21.79
N THR A 68 9.98 -24.55 21.49
CA THR A 68 11.30 -24.76 20.86
C THR A 68 11.21 -24.73 19.35
N ASP A 69 12.33 -24.53 18.66
CA ASP A 69 12.36 -24.63 17.20
C ASP A 69 11.95 -26.03 16.72
N GLU A 70 12.30 -27.08 17.48
CA GLU A 70 11.88 -28.46 17.18
C GLU A 70 10.37 -28.64 17.25
N ASP A 71 9.66 -27.92 18.14
CA ASP A 71 8.20 -27.97 18.23
C ASP A 71 7.55 -27.30 17.01
N LEU A 72 8.16 -26.19 16.54
CA LEU A 72 7.71 -25.48 15.36
C LEU A 72 7.97 -26.28 14.06
N ASP A 73 9.10 -26.99 13.98
CA ASP A 73 9.44 -27.85 12.84
C ASP A 73 8.50 -29.05 12.70
N LYS A 74 7.87 -29.49 13.80
CA LYS A 74 6.87 -30.57 13.82
C LYS A 74 5.48 -30.12 13.39
N LEU A 75 5.24 -28.82 13.24
CA LEU A 75 3.95 -28.35 12.75
C LEU A 75 3.70 -28.86 11.34
N PRO A 76 2.54 -29.46 11.06
CA PRO A 76 2.20 -29.97 9.74
C PRO A 76 1.87 -28.80 8.79
N LEU A 77 2.88 -28.01 8.43
CA LEU A 77 2.72 -26.96 7.42
C LEU A 77 2.74 -27.65 6.05
N GLU A 78 1.58 -27.82 5.45
CA GLU A 78 1.42 -28.41 4.11
C GLU A 78 2.14 -27.59 3.03
N SER A 79 2.37 -26.31 3.26
CA SER A 79 3.00 -25.39 2.29
C SER A 79 4.51 -25.28 2.49
N SER A 80 5.27 -26.24 1.98
CA SER A 80 6.73 -26.15 1.88
C SER A 80 7.13 -25.07 0.87
N LYS A 81 7.57 -23.89 1.28
CA LYS A 81 8.21 -22.82 0.45
C LYS A 81 7.65 -22.63 -0.98
N ALA A 82 6.52 -23.24 -1.29
CA ALA A 82 5.83 -23.16 -2.56
C ALA A 82 4.55 -22.32 -2.42
N ILE A 83 4.25 -21.48 -3.40
CA ILE A 83 2.92 -20.86 -3.54
C ILE A 83 2.03 -21.95 -4.11
N ASP A 84 1.20 -22.56 -3.29
CA ASP A 84 0.33 -23.66 -3.67
C ASP A 84 -1.06 -23.15 -4.03
N ILE A 85 -1.38 -23.18 -5.33
CA ILE A 85 -2.65 -22.64 -5.84
C ILE A 85 -3.77 -23.61 -5.50
N THR A 86 -4.69 -23.14 -4.68
CA THR A 86 -5.88 -23.89 -4.24
C THR A 86 -7.02 -23.77 -5.25
N GLY A 87 -7.16 -22.62 -5.91
CA GLY A 87 -8.25 -22.38 -6.86
C GLY A 87 -8.16 -21.01 -7.53
N PHE A 88 -9.18 -20.73 -8.36
CA PHE A 88 -9.32 -19.46 -9.08
C PHE A 88 -10.70 -18.88 -8.81
N ILE A 89 -10.76 -17.57 -8.60
CA ILE A 89 -11.99 -16.80 -8.38
C ILE A 89 -12.00 -15.59 -9.30
N LYS A 90 -13.17 -14.96 -9.48
CA LYS A 90 -13.23 -13.64 -10.12
C LYS A 90 -12.66 -12.59 -9.15
N ASP A 91 -12.03 -11.55 -9.70
CA ASP A 91 -11.44 -10.48 -8.89
C ASP A 91 -12.50 -9.79 -8.00
N GLU A 92 -13.72 -9.67 -8.50
CA GLU A 92 -14.87 -9.07 -7.80
C GLU A 92 -15.32 -9.87 -6.56
N GLU A 93 -15.03 -11.18 -6.51
CA GLU A 93 -15.41 -12.04 -5.39
C GLU A 93 -14.50 -11.87 -4.17
N LEU A 94 -13.31 -11.29 -4.35
CA LEU A 94 -12.42 -10.96 -3.24
C LEU A 94 -12.69 -9.53 -2.76
N PRO A 95 -13.14 -9.31 -1.51
CA PRO A 95 -13.32 -7.97 -0.93
C PRO A 95 -11.96 -7.30 -0.69
N GLY A 96 -11.32 -6.84 -1.77
CA GLY A 96 -9.91 -6.49 -1.84
C GLY A 96 -9.44 -5.51 -0.77
N SER A 97 -10.23 -4.47 -0.49
CA SER A 97 -9.83 -3.41 0.43
C SER A 97 -9.56 -3.88 1.87
N LEU A 98 -10.23 -4.95 2.31
CA LEU A 98 -10.08 -5.47 3.67
C LEU A 98 -9.02 -6.58 3.77
N TYR A 99 -8.90 -7.39 2.72
CA TYR A 99 -8.04 -8.57 2.77
C TYR A 99 -6.59 -8.29 2.40
N TYR A 100 -6.29 -7.32 1.54
CA TYR A 100 -4.92 -7.09 1.06
C TYR A 100 -4.00 -6.51 2.14
N GLN A 101 -2.81 -7.14 2.31
CA GLN A 101 -1.81 -6.75 3.29
C GLN A 101 -0.51 -6.23 2.63
N SER A 102 0.16 -7.05 1.84
CA SER A 102 1.43 -6.72 1.18
C SER A 102 1.45 -7.25 -0.25
N ALA A 103 2.10 -6.53 -1.15
CA ALA A 103 2.24 -6.91 -2.55
C ALA A 103 3.68 -7.31 -2.88
N TYR A 104 3.84 -8.34 -3.70
CA TYR A 104 5.12 -8.85 -4.20
C TYR A 104 5.07 -9.05 -5.70
N TYR A 105 6.09 -8.62 -6.42
CA TYR A 105 6.30 -9.02 -7.80
C TYR A 105 6.87 -10.44 -7.86
N LEU A 106 6.39 -11.23 -8.82
CA LEU A 106 6.87 -12.57 -9.10
C LEU A 106 7.73 -12.53 -10.36
N GLU A 107 9.03 -12.72 -10.21
CA GLU A 107 9.97 -12.84 -11.32
C GLU A 107 10.22 -14.31 -11.65
N PRO A 108 10.02 -14.77 -12.89
CA PRO A 108 10.30 -16.15 -13.25
C PRO A 108 11.80 -16.40 -13.33
N GLU A 109 12.25 -17.57 -12.87
CA GLU A 109 13.59 -18.05 -13.21
C GLU A 109 13.70 -18.36 -14.70
N LYS A 110 14.95 -18.43 -15.23
CA LYS A 110 15.19 -18.66 -16.66
C LYS A 110 14.50 -19.92 -17.22
N SER A 111 14.42 -20.97 -16.41
CA SER A 111 13.76 -22.23 -16.74
C SER A 111 12.23 -22.15 -16.78
N ALA A 112 11.63 -21.13 -16.12
CA ALA A 112 10.20 -21.00 -15.90
C ALA A 112 9.51 -19.99 -16.82
N GLN A 113 10.20 -19.37 -17.75
CA GLN A 113 9.67 -18.30 -18.59
C GLN A 113 8.39 -18.69 -19.36
N LYS A 114 8.38 -19.86 -19.98
CA LYS A 114 7.23 -20.33 -20.77
C LYS A 114 6.00 -20.63 -19.90
N PRO A 115 6.07 -21.43 -18.82
CA PRO A 115 4.92 -21.68 -17.95
C PRO A 115 4.46 -20.40 -17.21
N TYR A 116 5.38 -19.50 -16.84
CA TYR A 116 5.04 -18.19 -16.28
C TYR A 116 4.22 -17.35 -17.27
N ALA A 117 4.68 -17.22 -18.51
CA ALA A 117 3.99 -16.47 -19.55
C ALA A 117 2.61 -17.06 -19.87
N LEU A 118 2.49 -18.39 -19.84
CA LEU A 118 1.21 -19.09 -20.03
C LEU A 118 0.24 -18.73 -18.91
N MET A 119 0.67 -18.90 -17.64
CA MET A 119 -0.17 -18.59 -16.48
C MET A 119 -0.61 -17.11 -16.50
N LYS A 120 0.34 -16.18 -16.71
CA LYS A 120 0.06 -14.76 -16.79
C LYS A 120 -1.03 -14.45 -17.83
N LYS A 121 -0.84 -14.94 -19.08
CA LYS A 121 -1.82 -14.73 -20.16
C LYS A 121 -3.17 -15.38 -19.86
N THR A 122 -3.19 -16.51 -19.15
CA THR A 122 -4.43 -17.17 -18.75
C THR A 122 -5.21 -16.29 -17.77
N LEU A 123 -4.55 -15.77 -16.73
CA LEU A 123 -5.17 -14.88 -15.76
C LEU A 123 -5.68 -13.59 -16.44
N GLU A 124 -4.90 -13.00 -17.35
CA GLU A 124 -5.31 -11.83 -18.15
C GLU A 124 -6.57 -12.11 -18.99
N LYS A 125 -6.59 -13.25 -19.67
CA LYS A 125 -7.70 -13.61 -20.57
C LYS A 125 -8.97 -13.96 -19.82
N THR A 126 -8.86 -14.61 -18.66
CA THR A 126 -10.02 -15.07 -17.88
C THR A 126 -10.54 -14.00 -16.91
N GLY A 127 -9.75 -12.98 -16.59
CA GLY A 127 -10.05 -12.00 -15.55
C GLY A 127 -10.10 -12.60 -14.14
N GLN A 128 -9.52 -13.80 -13.98
CA GLN A 128 -9.49 -14.50 -12.69
C GLN A 128 -8.20 -14.23 -11.94
N ILE A 129 -8.28 -14.39 -10.63
CA ILE A 129 -7.14 -14.39 -9.71
C ILE A 129 -7.01 -15.77 -9.09
N ALA A 130 -5.78 -16.21 -8.85
CA ALA A 130 -5.50 -17.45 -8.14
C ALA A 130 -5.52 -17.18 -6.64
N ILE A 131 -6.15 -18.07 -5.86
CA ILE A 131 -6.03 -18.11 -4.40
C ILE A 131 -5.09 -19.25 -4.06
N ALA A 132 -4.15 -18.98 -3.17
CA ALA A 132 -3.09 -19.91 -2.81
C ALA A 132 -2.74 -19.78 -1.32
N LYS A 133 -2.05 -20.79 -0.82
CA LYS A 133 -1.37 -20.77 0.47
C LYS A 133 0.14 -20.69 0.24
N PHE A 134 0.84 -19.99 1.11
CA PHE A 134 2.28 -19.80 1.00
C PHE A 134 2.93 -19.67 2.37
N ALA A 135 3.91 -20.50 2.66
CA ALA A 135 4.73 -20.36 3.87
C ALA A 135 5.80 -19.28 3.66
N LEU A 136 5.62 -18.15 4.33
CA LEU A 136 6.57 -17.03 4.32
C LEU A 136 7.08 -16.77 5.74
N ARG A 137 8.39 -16.93 5.95
CA ARG A 137 9.03 -16.69 7.26
C ARG A 137 8.36 -17.46 8.39
N ASP A 138 8.28 -18.77 8.29
CA ASP A 138 7.76 -19.71 9.29
C ASP A 138 6.27 -19.57 9.61
N ARG A 139 5.50 -18.91 8.75
CA ARG A 139 4.05 -18.79 8.87
C ARG A 139 3.37 -19.07 7.53
N GLU A 140 2.31 -19.86 7.56
CA GLU A 140 1.41 -19.99 6.42
C GLU A 140 0.61 -18.70 6.24
N ARG A 141 0.49 -18.24 4.99
CA ARG A 141 -0.29 -17.07 4.62
C ARG A 141 -1.24 -17.40 3.49
N LEU A 142 -2.42 -16.87 3.58
CA LEU A 142 -3.33 -16.82 2.45
C LEU A 142 -2.79 -15.78 1.46
N VAL A 143 -2.76 -16.12 0.17
CA VAL A 143 -2.27 -15.21 -0.87
C VAL A 143 -3.17 -15.23 -2.10
N SER A 144 -3.23 -14.12 -2.82
CA SER A 144 -3.79 -14.06 -4.16
C SER A 144 -2.69 -13.79 -5.17
N VAL A 145 -2.81 -14.38 -6.38
CA VAL A 145 -1.91 -14.10 -7.50
C VAL A 145 -2.73 -13.63 -8.69
N ARG A 146 -2.33 -12.47 -9.25
CA ARG A 146 -2.98 -11.84 -10.41
C ARG A 146 -1.96 -11.37 -11.43
N SER A 147 -2.40 -11.09 -12.65
CA SER A 147 -1.63 -10.30 -13.60
C SER A 147 -1.96 -8.83 -13.47
N LEU A 148 -0.94 -7.99 -13.32
CA LEU A 148 -1.07 -6.54 -13.20
C LEU A 148 0.15 -5.88 -13.87
N ASP A 149 -0.10 -4.88 -14.73
CA ASP A 149 0.94 -4.05 -15.38
C ASP A 149 2.07 -4.86 -16.03
N GLY A 150 1.72 -5.98 -16.65
CA GLY A 150 2.68 -6.82 -17.37
C GLY A 150 3.47 -7.80 -16.52
N ALA A 151 3.26 -7.85 -15.21
CA ALA A 151 3.86 -8.80 -14.27
C ALA A 151 2.80 -9.65 -13.55
N MET A 152 3.20 -10.78 -12.99
CA MET A 152 2.38 -11.43 -11.97
C MET A 152 2.69 -10.82 -10.61
N VAL A 153 1.64 -10.48 -9.88
CA VAL A 153 1.69 -9.90 -8.54
C VAL A 153 1.03 -10.86 -7.56
N MET A 154 1.73 -11.14 -6.47
CA MET A 154 1.20 -11.89 -5.34
C MET A 154 0.88 -10.90 -4.22
N ASN A 155 -0.32 -10.96 -3.70
CA ASN A 155 -0.70 -10.22 -2.50
C ASN A 155 -0.87 -11.19 -1.34
N THR A 156 -0.26 -10.89 -0.18
CA THR A 156 -0.64 -11.54 1.06
C THR A 156 -2.00 -11.03 1.51
N LEU A 157 -2.80 -11.92 2.05
CA LEU A 157 -4.15 -11.63 2.52
C LEU A 157 -4.24 -11.87 4.02
N HIS A 158 -5.12 -11.14 4.68
CA HIS A 158 -5.57 -11.48 6.02
C HIS A 158 -6.37 -12.76 6.00
N TRP A 159 -6.31 -13.53 7.08
CA TRP A 159 -7.21 -14.64 7.29
C TRP A 159 -8.62 -14.13 7.60
N PRO A 160 -9.69 -14.91 7.31
CA PRO A 160 -11.07 -14.48 7.59
C PRO A 160 -11.33 -14.12 9.05
N ASP A 161 -10.66 -14.78 9.99
CA ASP A 161 -10.75 -14.55 11.42
C ASP A 161 -9.99 -13.30 11.90
N GLU A 162 -9.10 -12.75 11.08
CA GLU A 162 -8.43 -11.47 11.34
C GLU A 162 -9.30 -10.25 10.94
N ILE A 163 -10.37 -10.45 10.17
CA ILE A 163 -11.28 -9.38 9.74
C ILE A 163 -12.34 -9.15 10.81
N ARG A 164 -12.41 -7.91 11.29
CA ARG A 164 -13.42 -7.51 12.28
C ARG A 164 -14.83 -7.51 11.69
N ASN A 165 -15.79 -7.97 12.45
CA ASN A 165 -17.20 -7.84 12.08
C ASN A 165 -17.66 -6.39 12.24
N THR A 166 -18.44 -5.90 11.28
CA THR A 166 -19.06 -4.56 11.35
C THR A 166 -20.19 -4.49 12.38
N GLU A 167 -20.72 -5.63 12.82
CA GLU A 167 -21.76 -5.72 13.85
C GLU A 167 -21.29 -5.20 15.22
N ASP A 168 -19.96 -5.20 15.45
CA ASP A 168 -19.34 -4.66 16.67
C ASP A 168 -19.22 -3.12 16.65
N LEU A 169 -19.62 -2.48 15.55
CA LEU A 169 -19.52 -1.04 15.37
C LEU A 169 -20.88 -0.38 15.58
N ASP A 170 -20.88 0.74 16.31
CA ASP A 170 -22.06 1.60 16.45
C ASP A 170 -22.27 2.44 15.18
N LEU A 171 -22.85 1.82 14.15
CA LEU A 171 -23.09 2.47 12.87
C LEU A 171 -24.53 3.03 12.82
N PRO A 172 -24.73 4.24 12.28
CA PRO A 172 -26.06 4.83 12.18
C PRO A 172 -26.92 4.09 11.16
N THR A 173 -27.91 3.34 11.62
CA THR A 173 -28.79 2.51 10.77
C THR A 173 -30.07 3.22 10.34
N ASP A 174 -30.57 4.19 11.12
CA ASP A 174 -31.89 4.78 10.92
C ASP A 174 -31.88 6.31 10.65
N VAL A 175 -30.76 6.83 10.13
CA VAL A 175 -30.67 8.26 9.82
C VAL A 175 -31.43 8.57 8.52
N LYS A 176 -32.47 9.41 8.63
CA LYS A 176 -33.24 9.86 7.48
C LYS A 176 -32.47 10.92 6.69
N VAL A 177 -32.12 10.61 5.46
CA VAL A 177 -31.53 11.55 4.49
C VAL A 177 -32.64 12.00 3.55
N SER A 178 -32.83 13.32 3.41
CA SER A 178 -33.82 13.85 2.48
C SER A 178 -33.34 13.72 1.01
N PRO A 179 -34.26 13.58 0.04
CA PRO A 179 -33.87 13.53 -1.38
C PRO A 179 -33.11 14.78 -1.86
N ALA A 180 -33.37 15.93 -1.23
CA ALA A 180 -32.69 17.19 -1.57
C ALA A 180 -31.23 17.18 -1.09
N GLU A 181 -30.97 16.68 0.11
CA GLU A 181 -29.61 16.51 0.65
C GLU A 181 -28.82 15.52 -0.18
N LEU A 182 -29.40 14.37 -0.51
CA LEU A 182 -28.76 13.33 -1.34
C LEU A 182 -28.37 13.90 -2.71
N LYS A 183 -29.31 14.59 -3.37
CA LYS A 183 -29.04 15.19 -4.69
C LYS A 183 -27.95 16.26 -4.63
N MET A 184 -27.90 17.04 -3.56
CA MET A 184 -26.84 18.04 -3.39
C MET A 184 -25.48 17.40 -3.17
N ALA A 185 -25.42 16.33 -2.37
CA ALA A 185 -24.20 15.56 -2.15
C ALA A 185 -23.72 14.88 -3.46
N GLU A 186 -24.63 14.27 -4.23
CA GLU A 186 -24.32 13.69 -5.55
C GLU A 186 -23.74 14.74 -6.51
N ASN A 187 -24.31 15.94 -6.55
CA ASN A 187 -23.77 17.02 -7.38
C ASN A 187 -22.37 17.43 -6.95
N LEU A 188 -22.12 17.53 -5.66
CA LEU A 188 -20.78 17.85 -5.14
C LEU A 188 -19.75 16.77 -5.50
N VAL A 189 -20.08 15.50 -5.27
CA VAL A 189 -19.24 14.36 -5.65
C VAL A 189 -18.95 14.36 -7.15
N GLY A 190 -19.99 14.62 -7.99
CA GLY A 190 -19.82 14.71 -9.43
C GLY A 190 -18.90 15.82 -9.90
N MET A 191 -18.91 16.98 -9.20
CA MET A 191 -18.02 18.10 -9.50
C MET A 191 -16.58 17.86 -9.02
N MET A 192 -16.40 17.04 -7.99
CA MET A 192 -15.09 16.66 -7.44
C MET A 192 -14.54 15.38 -8.08
N ALA A 193 -15.28 14.76 -9.01
CA ALA A 193 -14.83 13.54 -9.67
C ALA A 193 -13.57 13.82 -10.50
N MET A 194 -12.52 13.06 -10.24
CA MET A 194 -11.24 13.18 -10.90
C MET A 194 -10.74 11.81 -11.38
N LYS A 195 -9.86 11.82 -12.38
CA LYS A 195 -9.12 10.62 -12.74
C LYS A 195 -7.96 10.46 -11.76
N PHE A 196 -7.81 9.27 -11.19
CA PHE A 196 -6.69 9.01 -10.29
C PHE A 196 -5.37 9.02 -11.07
N ASP A 197 -4.51 9.97 -10.75
CA ASP A 197 -3.11 10.05 -11.20
C ASP A 197 -2.20 10.02 -9.96
N PRO A 198 -1.48 8.93 -9.71
CA PRO A 198 -0.58 8.84 -8.56
C PRO A 198 0.48 9.95 -8.50
N SER A 199 0.85 10.54 -9.63
CA SER A 199 1.89 11.57 -9.71
C SER A 199 1.47 12.92 -9.10
N GLU A 200 0.15 13.15 -8.95
CA GLU A 200 -0.40 14.36 -8.34
C GLU A 200 -0.34 14.31 -6.81
N PHE A 201 -0.23 13.10 -6.22
CA PHE A 201 -0.19 12.92 -4.78
C PHE A 201 1.26 12.87 -4.29
N ARG A 202 1.60 13.78 -3.39
CA ARG A 202 2.94 13.90 -2.82
C ARG A 202 2.86 13.88 -1.31
N ASP A 203 3.88 13.28 -0.69
CA ASP A 203 4.04 13.30 0.76
C ASP A 203 4.56 14.69 1.19
N GLU A 204 3.62 15.57 1.53
CA GLU A 204 3.95 16.94 1.98
C GLU A 204 4.62 16.93 3.36
N TYR A 205 4.32 15.93 4.21
CA TYR A 205 5.01 15.78 5.50
C TYR A 205 6.50 15.52 5.29
N LYS A 206 6.85 14.62 4.37
CA LYS A 206 8.24 14.33 4.05
C LYS A 206 8.98 15.58 3.58
N LYS A 207 8.40 16.36 2.68
CA LYS A 207 8.99 17.62 2.19
C LYS A 207 9.16 18.66 3.30
N ALA A 208 8.15 18.80 4.17
CA ALA A 208 8.23 19.73 5.29
C ALA A 208 9.34 19.32 6.25
N LEU A 209 9.44 18.01 6.54
CA LEU A 209 10.48 17.47 7.40
C LEU A 209 11.89 17.64 6.81
N GLU A 210 12.07 17.39 5.50
CA GLU A 210 13.34 17.60 4.81
C GLU A 210 13.80 19.07 4.95
N LYS A 211 12.89 20.04 4.77
CA LYS A 211 13.19 21.46 4.99
C LYS A 211 13.63 21.79 6.42
N VAL A 212 12.93 21.19 7.42
CA VAL A 212 13.29 21.39 8.83
C VAL A 212 14.69 20.80 9.11
N VAL A 213 15.00 19.64 8.56
CA VAL A 213 16.31 19.01 8.70
C VAL A 213 17.40 19.87 8.04
N GLU A 214 17.19 20.34 6.82
CA GLU A 214 18.12 21.24 6.11
C GLU A 214 18.37 22.52 6.90
N ALA A 215 17.32 23.20 7.39
CA ALA A 215 17.46 24.39 8.20
C ALA A 215 18.28 24.16 9.48
N LYS A 216 18.06 23.02 10.15
CA LYS A 216 18.84 22.65 11.36
C LYS A 216 20.31 22.32 11.05
N VAL A 217 20.57 21.66 9.91
CA VAL A 217 21.94 21.36 9.45
C VAL A 217 22.71 22.66 9.14
N GLU A 218 22.03 23.64 8.57
CA GLU A 218 22.60 24.96 8.24
C GLU A 218 22.66 25.93 9.45
N GLY A 219 22.20 25.49 10.61
CA GLY A 219 22.20 26.32 11.84
C GLY A 219 21.18 27.45 11.82
N ARG A 220 20.17 27.37 10.93
CA ARG A 220 19.06 28.34 10.91
C ARG A 220 18.00 27.90 11.92
N GLU A 221 17.59 28.81 12.79
CA GLU A 221 16.54 28.59 13.79
C GLU A 221 15.13 28.88 13.24
N ASP A 222 15.04 29.39 12.02
CA ASP A 222 13.77 29.69 11.37
C ASP A 222 13.01 28.40 11.05
N LEU A 223 12.28 27.92 12.05
CA LEU A 223 11.37 26.79 11.91
C LEU A 223 10.22 27.25 11.01
N VAL A 224 9.92 26.44 10.01
CA VAL A 224 8.71 26.62 9.20
C VAL A 224 7.50 26.70 10.14
N GLU A 225 6.83 27.84 10.18
CA GLU A 225 5.56 27.97 10.91
C GLU A 225 4.62 26.85 10.44
N ALA A 226 4.14 26.07 11.39
CA ALA A 226 3.09 25.11 11.09
C ALA A 226 1.89 25.88 10.52
N PRO A 227 1.27 25.44 9.42
CA PRO A 227 0.03 26.05 8.96
C PRO A 227 -0.95 26.05 10.12
N GLU A 228 -1.54 27.21 10.40
CA GLU A 228 -2.59 27.31 11.42
C GLU A 228 -3.68 26.27 11.10
N PRO A 229 -4.11 25.47 12.09
CA PRO A 229 -5.19 24.54 11.88
C PRO A 229 -6.41 25.31 11.38
N GLU A 230 -6.92 24.95 10.20
CA GLU A 230 -8.19 25.51 9.73
C GLU A 230 -9.23 25.28 10.83
N ALA A 231 -9.89 26.38 11.24
CA ALA A 231 -10.89 26.36 12.30
C ALA A 231 -11.94 25.27 11.99
N GLU A 232 -12.16 24.36 12.93
CA GLU A 232 -13.21 23.34 12.83
C GLU A 232 -14.55 24.07 12.60
N THR A 233 -15.06 23.96 11.39
CA THR A 233 -16.39 24.46 11.05
C THR A 233 -17.38 23.54 11.74
N THR A 234 -17.94 24.00 12.86
CA THR A 234 -19.13 23.38 13.46
C THR A 234 -20.25 23.41 12.45
N VAL A 235 -20.62 22.27 11.92
CA VAL A 235 -21.70 22.15 10.94
C VAL A 235 -23.04 22.36 11.66
N VAL A 236 -23.50 23.59 11.69
CA VAL A 236 -24.78 23.98 12.30
C VAL A 236 -25.96 23.62 11.38
N ASP A 237 -25.72 23.54 10.05
CA ASP A 237 -26.71 23.12 9.04
C ASP A 237 -26.01 22.46 7.86
N LEU A 238 -26.29 21.17 7.68
CA LEU A 238 -25.73 20.34 6.61
C LEU A 238 -26.03 20.91 5.21
N MET A 239 -27.25 21.42 4.98
CA MET A 239 -27.64 22.00 3.69
C MET A 239 -26.89 23.29 3.37
N SER A 240 -26.61 24.11 4.35
CA SER A 240 -25.82 25.34 4.18
C SER A 240 -24.35 24.97 3.88
N ALA A 241 -23.79 24.01 4.58
CA ALA A 241 -22.43 23.52 4.34
C ALA A 241 -22.27 22.91 2.94
N LEU A 242 -23.21 22.07 2.49
CA LEU A 242 -23.22 21.50 1.14
C LEU A 242 -23.32 22.60 0.06
N LYS A 243 -24.18 23.60 0.24
CA LYS A 243 -24.30 24.74 -0.69
C LYS A 243 -23.00 25.53 -0.78
N ALA A 244 -22.37 25.81 0.35
CA ALA A 244 -21.07 26.52 0.39
C ALA A 244 -19.97 25.72 -0.32
N SER A 245 -19.90 24.39 -0.10
CA SER A 245 -18.93 23.49 -0.77
C SER A 245 -19.14 23.42 -2.28
N VAL A 246 -20.39 23.36 -2.74
CA VAL A 246 -20.72 23.43 -4.18
C VAL A 246 -20.33 24.77 -4.79
N ALA A 247 -20.51 25.88 -4.07
CA ALA A 247 -20.11 27.21 -4.54
C ALA A 247 -18.57 27.30 -4.67
N LYS A 248 -17.82 26.83 -3.66
CA LYS A 248 -16.36 26.78 -3.66
C LYS A 248 -15.82 25.91 -4.80
N ALA A 249 -16.35 24.71 -5.00
CA ALA A 249 -15.92 23.83 -6.07
C ALA A 249 -16.14 24.46 -7.47
N LYS A 250 -17.23 25.20 -7.68
CA LYS A 250 -17.48 25.97 -8.93
C LYS A 250 -16.50 27.11 -9.14
N GLU A 251 -16.04 27.74 -8.09
CA GLU A 251 -15.02 28.81 -8.20
C GLU A 251 -13.65 28.23 -8.54
N ASP A 252 -13.29 27.10 -7.93
CA ASP A 252 -12.03 26.42 -8.16
C ASP A 252 -11.98 25.86 -9.59
N GLU A 253 -13.06 25.30 -10.13
CA GLU A 253 -13.16 24.88 -11.53
C GLU A 253 -12.98 26.07 -12.50
N LYS A 254 -13.53 27.23 -12.20
CA LYS A 254 -13.34 28.46 -12.99
C LYS A 254 -11.90 29.00 -12.93
N LYS A 255 -11.22 28.83 -11.80
CA LYS A 255 -9.80 29.25 -11.63
C LYS A 255 -8.84 28.24 -12.30
N GLY A 256 -9.07 26.93 -12.17
CA GLY A 256 -8.29 25.88 -12.81
C GLY A 256 -8.43 25.83 -14.33
N GLY A 257 -9.60 26.15 -14.87
CA GLY A 257 -9.86 26.20 -16.32
C GLY A 257 -9.11 27.32 -17.09
N ARG A 258 -8.52 28.30 -16.38
CA ARG A 258 -7.72 29.37 -17.00
C ARG A 258 -6.23 29.04 -17.11
N ALA A 259 -5.70 28.08 -16.34
CA ALA A 259 -4.29 27.69 -16.36
C ALA A 259 -3.98 26.50 -17.32
N GLY A 260 -4.98 25.73 -17.77
CA GLY A 260 -4.79 24.50 -18.53
C GLY A 260 -4.90 24.60 -20.07
N ARG A 261 -5.17 25.77 -20.66
CA ARG A 261 -5.38 25.90 -22.13
C ARG A 261 -4.18 26.44 -22.92
N GLY A 262 -2.99 26.52 -22.35
CA GLY A 262 -1.82 27.17 -22.96
C GLY A 262 -0.61 26.28 -23.23
N GLY A 263 -0.67 24.94 -23.22
CA GLY A 263 0.59 24.19 -23.25
C GLY A 263 0.68 22.88 -24.04
N HIS A 264 -0.37 22.32 -24.58
CA HIS A 264 -0.28 20.94 -25.10
C HIS A 264 -0.43 20.71 -26.60
N GLU A 265 -0.61 21.74 -27.43
CA GLU A 265 -0.81 21.55 -28.88
C GLU A 265 0.44 21.75 -29.74
N SER A 266 1.58 22.21 -29.21
CA SER A 266 2.78 22.49 -30.03
C SER A 266 3.90 21.45 -30.01
N LEU A 267 3.81 20.38 -29.21
CA LEU A 267 4.90 19.37 -29.08
C LEU A 267 4.68 18.07 -29.86
N VAL A 268 3.46 17.77 -30.32
CA VAL A 268 3.19 16.56 -31.11
C VAL A 268 3.52 16.76 -32.59
N HIS A 269 3.38 17.99 -33.15
CA HIS A 269 3.69 18.28 -34.55
C HIS A 269 5.18 18.46 -34.88
N LYS A 270 6.05 18.69 -33.88
CA LYS A 270 7.51 18.82 -34.13
C LYS A 270 8.26 17.48 -34.19
N LYS A 271 7.71 16.37 -33.63
CA LYS A 271 8.37 15.06 -33.69
C LYS A 271 8.12 14.28 -34.99
N THR A 272 7.02 14.52 -35.70
CA THR A 272 6.74 13.91 -37.01
C THR A 272 7.53 14.52 -38.14
N ALA A 273 7.74 15.84 -38.13
CA ALA A 273 8.50 16.55 -39.19
C ALA A 273 10.03 16.29 -39.15
N ALA A 274 10.57 15.93 -37.99
CA ALA A 274 12.00 15.58 -37.85
C ALA A 274 12.33 14.17 -38.32
N LYS A 275 11.34 13.25 -38.32
CA LYS A 275 11.54 11.86 -38.76
C LYS A 275 11.47 11.70 -40.28
N GLU A 276 10.73 12.56 -40.99
CA GLU A 276 10.67 12.55 -42.48
C GLU A 276 11.90 13.17 -43.12
N LYS A 277 12.55 14.17 -42.50
CA LYS A 277 13.78 14.75 -43.02
C LYS A 277 15.02 13.87 -42.89
N SER A 278 15.01 12.94 -41.90
CA SER A 278 16.10 11.97 -41.71
C SER A 278 16.05 10.80 -42.71
N ALA A 279 14.85 10.42 -43.17
CA ALA A 279 14.66 9.32 -44.12
C ALA A 279 15.03 9.72 -45.58
N ARG A 280 14.92 10.99 -45.93
CA ARG A 280 15.28 11.48 -47.29
C ARG A 280 16.78 11.71 -47.52
N LYS A 281 17.60 11.73 -46.47
CA LYS A 281 19.07 11.95 -46.58
C LYS A 281 19.89 10.67 -46.58
N LYS A 282 19.24 9.49 -46.54
CA LYS A 282 19.89 8.17 -46.66
C LYS A 282 19.57 7.41 -47.96
N ALA A 283 18.88 8.07 -48.91
CA ALA A 283 18.52 7.50 -50.21
C ALA A 283 19.01 8.36 -51.38
N SER A 284 20.17 9.03 -51.19
CA SER A 284 20.93 9.68 -52.29
C SER A 284 22.41 9.40 -52.08
#